data_f79f52d51e1a0b2320565516e2e047d8
#
_entry.id   f79f52d51e1a0b2320565516e2e047d8
#
_cell.length_a   1.000
_cell.length_b   1.000
_cell.length_c   1.000
_cell.angle_alpha   90.00
_cell.angle_beta   90.00
_cell.angle_gamma   90.00
#
_symmetry.space_group_name_H-M   'P 1'
#
loop_
_entity.id
_entity.type
_entity.pdbx_description
1 polymer ?
#
loop_
_entity_poly.entity_id
_entity_poly.type
_entity_poly.pdbx_seq_one_letter_code
_entity_poly.pdbx_strand_id
1 'polypeptide(L)'
;MPQQLETTEHKIAGSESDASFVKPLRVLMIAPSLDMLGGQSRQCARLREQLQQEPTLEVAFLPVNPRLPGVLRKLQAIKYVRTVVTTLFYWAALLLKAHKYDVLHIFSASYYSYMLSAMPAVLVGKAYGKKTILNYRSGEAEDHLQNWRTALPTIRMADVIVVPSGYLVELFARFDLRARAIFNIVELDRFSFRERRPLRPVFLTSRLLEPLYNVGCVLRAFALIQKRFPEASLTVAGEGFLRAELEDLARELHLRHTTFIGGVAFDKMPQMYDSADIYLTATDLDNMPSSIVECLAAGLPVVTTDAGGIPYIVTHEETCLMIPRNDHNRMAEAAIRLLEDQELASRIAHSAREHCRKFSWATVQSEWLNLYQSQAHENAEEHRYREDGSRKNAVGVE
;
A
#
# COMPACT_ATOMS: atom_id res chain seq x y z
N MET A 1 -32.84 56.64 -50.38
CA MET A 1 -31.44 56.24 -50.58
C MET A 1 -30.88 55.84 -49.19
N PRO A 2 -30.67 54.54 -48.90
CA PRO A 2 -29.98 54.14 -47.73
C PRO A 2 -28.51 53.69 -48.12
N GLN A 3 -27.55 54.15 -47.36
CA GLN A 3 -26.15 53.86 -47.46
C GLN A 3 -25.86 52.40 -47.08
N GLN A 4 -25.05 51.72 -47.90
CA GLN A 4 -24.50 50.40 -47.67
C GLN A 4 -23.34 50.52 -46.66
N LEU A 5 -23.43 49.76 -45.58
CA LEU A 5 -22.33 49.51 -44.65
C LEU A 5 -21.64 48.21 -45.09
N GLU A 6 -20.42 48.35 -45.59
CA GLU A 6 -19.51 47.23 -45.84
C GLU A 6 -19.04 46.64 -44.50
N THR A 7 -19.37 45.39 -44.26
CA THR A 7 -18.83 44.59 -43.15
C THR A 7 -17.54 43.91 -43.59
N THR A 8 -16.43 44.41 -43.10
CA THR A 8 -15.12 43.79 -43.28
C THR A 8 -15.01 42.56 -42.35
N GLU A 9 -15.11 41.37 -42.91
CA GLU A 9 -14.80 40.12 -42.19
C GLU A 9 -13.29 40.03 -41.89
N HIS A 10 -12.92 40.27 -40.65
CA HIS A 10 -11.60 39.88 -40.13
C HIS A 10 -11.55 38.35 -39.92
N LYS A 11 -10.90 37.68 -40.84
CA LYS A 11 -10.51 36.28 -40.76
C LYS A 11 -9.52 36.13 -39.63
N ILE A 12 -9.97 35.75 -38.44
CA ILE A 12 -9.11 35.33 -37.32
C ILE A 12 -8.53 34.01 -37.74
N ALA A 13 -7.26 34.03 -38.13
CA ALA A 13 -6.45 32.82 -38.30
C ALA A 13 -6.33 32.13 -36.92
N GLY A 14 -7.07 31.06 -36.74
CA GLY A 14 -6.89 30.18 -35.59
C GLY A 14 -5.47 29.65 -35.58
N SER A 15 -4.70 30.05 -34.59
CA SER A 15 -3.47 29.36 -34.24
C SER A 15 -3.89 27.95 -33.75
N GLU A 16 -3.79 26.97 -34.61
CA GLU A 16 -3.68 25.60 -34.20
C GLU A 16 -2.49 25.53 -33.23
N SER A 17 -2.78 25.43 -31.93
CA SER A 17 -1.79 25.15 -30.94
C SER A 17 -1.20 23.78 -31.29
N ASP A 18 0.07 23.78 -31.70
CA ASP A 18 0.91 22.62 -31.78
C ASP A 18 0.86 21.89 -30.43
N ALA A 19 -0.12 21.01 -30.27
CA ALA A 19 -0.10 19.98 -29.25
C ALA A 19 1.02 19.03 -29.62
N SER A 20 2.26 19.42 -29.29
CA SER A 20 3.42 18.55 -29.38
C SER A 20 3.03 17.23 -28.70
N PHE A 21 2.92 16.16 -29.46
CA PHE A 21 2.69 14.79 -28.98
C PHE A 21 3.82 14.44 -28.03
N VAL A 22 3.66 14.76 -26.74
CA VAL A 22 4.60 14.36 -25.72
C VAL A 22 4.49 12.84 -25.62
N LYS A 23 5.55 12.15 -26.04
CA LYS A 23 5.64 10.69 -25.99
C LYS A 23 5.33 10.24 -24.54
N PRO A 24 4.42 9.29 -24.33
CA PRO A 24 4.08 8.84 -22.97
C PRO A 24 5.31 8.26 -22.28
N LEU A 25 5.46 8.58 -20.99
CA LEU A 25 6.52 8.08 -20.13
C LEU A 25 6.32 6.58 -19.88
N ARG A 26 7.32 5.76 -20.23
CA ARG A 26 7.24 4.31 -20.09
C ARG A 26 7.69 3.87 -18.70
N VAL A 27 6.76 3.33 -17.91
CA VAL A 27 6.98 2.89 -16.53
C VAL A 27 6.92 1.36 -16.44
N LEU A 28 7.96 0.75 -15.91
CA LEU A 28 7.96 -0.68 -15.56
C LEU A 28 7.70 -0.83 -14.06
N MET A 29 6.50 -1.28 -13.70
CA MET A 29 6.16 -1.64 -12.32
C MET A 29 6.68 -3.05 -12.00
N ILE A 30 7.49 -3.17 -10.95
CA ILE A 30 8.15 -4.40 -10.51
C ILE A 30 7.63 -4.73 -9.12
N ALA A 31 6.85 -5.80 -8.98
CA ALA A 31 6.20 -6.17 -7.71
C ALA A 31 5.90 -7.68 -7.66
N PRO A 32 5.47 -8.21 -6.50
CA PRO A 32 4.91 -9.56 -6.42
C PRO A 32 3.73 -9.75 -7.39
N SER A 33 3.53 -10.97 -7.85
CA SER A 33 2.42 -11.32 -8.74
C SER A 33 1.08 -10.86 -8.15
N LEU A 34 0.22 -10.28 -8.99
CA LEU A 34 -1.03 -9.62 -8.55
C LEU A 34 -2.10 -10.61 -8.04
N ASP A 35 -1.92 -11.89 -8.33
CA ASP A 35 -2.77 -12.99 -7.85
C ASP A 35 -2.37 -13.51 -6.45
N MET A 36 -1.29 -12.98 -5.87
CA MET A 36 -0.92 -13.30 -4.49
C MET A 36 -1.79 -12.54 -3.48
N LEU A 37 -2.24 -13.26 -2.46
CA LEU A 37 -2.88 -12.64 -1.30
C LEU A 37 -1.82 -11.84 -0.52
N GLY A 38 -2.05 -10.55 -0.34
CA GLY A 38 -1.15 -9.67 0.43
C GLY A 38 -1.37 -8.19 0.15
N GLY A 39 -1.07 -7.34 1.12
CA GLY A 39 -1.26 -5.89 1.03
C GLY A 39 -0.44 -5.25 -0.09
N GLN A 40 0.80 -5.71 -0.30
CA GLN A 40 1.69 -5.16 -1.32
C GLN A 40 1.19 -5.44 -2.75
N SER A 41 0.76 -6.68 -3.03
CA SER A 41 0.22 -7.06 -4.35
C SER A 41 -1.06 -6.28 -4.67
N ARG A 42 -1.94 -6.11 -3.68
CA ARG A 42 -3.17 -5.31 -3.82
C ARG A 42 -2.87 -3.85 -4.12
N GLN A 43 -1.96 -3.23 -3.38
CA GLN A 43 -1.60 -1.83 -3.60
C GLN A 43 -0.94 -1.63 -4.97
N CYS A 44 -0.11 -2.59 -5.41
CA CYS A 44 0.45 -2.55 -6.75
C CYS A 44 -0.65 -2.67 -7.82
N ALA A 45 -1.61 -3.57 -7.64
CA ALA A 45 -2.73 -3.74 -8.57
C ALA A 45 -3.57 -2.45 -8.69
N ARG A 46 -3.98 -1.89 -7.54
CA ARG A 46 -4.74 -0.63 -7.49
C ARG A 46 -4.00 0.53 -8.16
N LEU A 47 -2.74 0.73 -7.79
CA LEU A 47 -1.94 1.81 -8.38
C LEU A 47 -1.77 1.60 -9.88
N ARG A 48 -1.48 0.37 -10.33
CA ARG A 48 -1.34 0.07 -11.75
C ARG A 48 -2.61 0.35 -12.53
N GLU A 49 -3.77 -0.06 -12.02
CA GLU A 49 -5.08 0.17 -12.64
C GLU A 49 -5.35 1.67 -12.84
N GLN A 50 -5.08 2.48 -11.83
CA GLN A 50 -5.25 3.92 -11.89
C GLN A 50 -4.26 4.57 -12.87
N LEU A 51 -2.98 4.21 -12.81
CA LEU A 51 -1.95 4.76 -13.70
C LEU A 51 -2.14 4.36 -15.17
N GLN A 52 -2.76 3.21 -15.46
CA GLN A 52 -3.08 2.80 -16.82
C GLN A 52 -4.17 3.67 -17.48
N GLN A 53 -4.94 4.43 -16.69
CA GLN A 53 -5.94 5.37 -17.18
C GLN A 53 -5.33 6.74 -17.54
N GLU A 54 -4.05 6.96 -17.19
CA GLU A 54 -3.36 8.24 -17.43
C GLU A 54 -2.75 8.26 -18.84
N PRO A 55 -3.21 9.14 -19.74
CA PRO A 55 -2.74 9.18 -21.13
C PRO A 55 -1.25 9.49 -21.29
N THR A 56 -0.65 10.12 -20.27
CA THR A 56 0.77 10.51 -20.24
C THR A 56 1.71 9.38 -19.85
N LEU A 57 1.17 8.21 -19.46
CA LEU A 57 1.93 7.07 -18.96
C LEU A 57 1.66 5.79 -19.78
N GLU A 58 2.72 5.06 -20.09
CA GLU A 58 2.64 3.68 -20.60
C GLU A 58 3.15 2.73 -19.49
N VAL A 59 2.22 2.03 -18.83
CA VAL A 59 2.52 1.24 -17.62
C VAL A 59 2.55 -0.26 -17.94
N ALA A 60 3.73 -0.86 -17.83
CA ALA A 60 3.94 -2.30 -17.91
C ALA A 60 4.21 -2.92 -16.54
N PHE A 61 4.09 -4.24 -16.45
CA PHE A 61 4.26 -4.98 -15.20
C PHE A 61 5.27 -6.13 -15.35
N LEU A 62 6.15 -6.27 -14.38
CA LEU A 62 7.09 -7.37 -14.25
C LEU A 62 6.94 -8.02 -12.87
N PRO A 63 6.37 -9.24 -12.77
CA PRO A 63 6.29 -9.96 -11.51
C PRO A 63 7.67 -10.44 -11.05
N VAL A 64 7.99 -10.25 -9.77
CA VAL A 64 9.23 -10.77 -9.15
C VAL A 64 9.19 -12.30 -8.95
N ASN A 65 8.00 -12.88 -9.01
CA ASN A 65 7.75 -14.32 -8.89
C ASN A 65 6.91 -14.83 -10.07
N PRO A 66 7.45 -14.80 -11.31
CA PRO A 66 6.70 -15.18 -12.50
C PRO A 66 6.25 -16.65 -12.45
N ARG A 67 5.07 -16.93 -13.00
CA ARG A 67 4.63 -18.30 -13.23
C ARG A 67 5.39 -18.85 -14.42
N LEU A 68 6.05 -19.98 -14.21
CA LEU A 68 6.84 -20.62 -15.27
C LEU A 68 5.93 -21.41 -16.24
N PRO A 69 6.26 -21.43 -17.54
CA PRO A 69 5.49 -22.16 -18.53
C PRO A 69 5.79 -23.67 -18.51
N GLY A 70 4.79 -24.47 -18.91
CA GLY A 70 4.95 -25.88 -19.22
C GLY A 70 5.57 -26.73 -18.12
N VAL A 71 6.56 -27.53 -18.47
CA VAL A 71 7.24 -28.49 -17.59
C VAL A 71 7.98 -27.80 -16.44
N LEU A 72 8.49 -26.59 -16.66
CA LEU A 72 9.21 -25.81 -15.63
C LEU A 72 8.30 -25.45 -14.45
N ARG A 73 6.98 -25.42 -14.63
CA ARG A 73 6.00 -25.22 -13.55
C ARG A 73 6.09 -26.31 -12.48
N LYS A 74 6.48 -27.54 -12.84
CA LYS A 74 6.69 -28.63 -11.88
C LYS A 74 7.84 -28.34 -10.91
N LEU A 75 8.86 -27.62 -11.34
CA LEU A 75 9.97 -27.18 -10.49
C LEU A 75 9.52 -26.18 -9.43
N GLN A 76 8.46 -25.41 -9.69
CA GLN A 76 7.88 -24.49 -8.70
C GLN A 76 7.12 -25.19 -7.58
N ALA A 77 6.85 -26.49 -7.68
CA ALA A 77 6.25 -27.28 -6.59
C ALA A 77 7.28 -27.65 -5.50
N ILE A 78 8.58 -27.60 -5.81
CA ILE A 78 9.65 -27.98 -4.89
C ILE A 78 10.14 -26.74 -4.13
N LYS A 79 10.02 -26.72 -2.81
CA LYS A 79 10.18 -25.55 -1.92
C LYS A 79 11.40 -24.67 -2.23
N TYR A 80 12.61 -25.17 -2.24
CA TYR A 80 13.83 -24.36 -2.46
C TYR A 80 14.15 -24.15 -3.95
N VAL A 81 13.89 -25.17 -4.80
CA VAL A 81 14.08 -25.09 -6.23
C VAL A 81 13.21 -23.99 -6.84
N ARG A 82 11.97 -23.86 -6.36
CA ARG A 82 11.06 -22.78 -6.75
C ARG A 82 11.71 -21.42 -6.63
N THR A 83 12.32 -21.11 -5.48
CA THR A 83 12.94 -19.80 -5.23
C THR A 83 14.06 -19.52 -6.22
N VAL A 84 15.00 -20.47 -6.40
CA VAL A 84 16.13 -20.31 -7.30
C VAL A 84 15.67 -20.12 -8.74
N VAL A 85 14.82 -21.01 -9.24
CA VAL A 85 14.37 -20.97 -10.65
C VAL A 85 13.57 -19.71 -10.91
N THR A 86 12.63 -19.34 -10.03
CA THR A 86 11.82 -18.14 -10.16
C THR A 86 12.67 -16.88 -10.17
N THR A 87 13.67 -16.80 -9.27
CA THR A 87 14.60 -15.66 -9.20
C THR A 87 15.43 -15.51 -10.47
N LEU A 88 15.97 -16.62 -11.00
CA LEU A 88 16.75 -16.59 -12.24
C LEU A 88 15.90 -16.12 -13.43
N PHE A 89 14.67 -16.61 -13.56
CA PHE A 89 13.74 -16.14 -14.60
C PHE A 89 13.36 -14.67 -14.43
N TYR A 90 13.15 -14.21 -13.22
CA TYR A 90 12.90 -12.80 -12.94
C TYR A 90 14.11 -11.94 -13.34
N TRP A 91 15.33 -12.30 -12.95
CA TRP A 91 16.53 -11.55 -13.30
C TRP A 91 16.77 -11.49 -14.80
N ALA A 92 16.60 -12.61 -15.50
CA ALA A 92 16.69 -12.64 -16.97
C ALA A 92 15.64 -11.71 -17.60
N ALA A 93 14.38 -11.77 -17.15
CA ALA A 93 13.32 -10.89 -17.64
C ALA A 93 13.58 -9.41 -17.34
N LEU A 94 14.14 -9.11 -16.17
CA LEU A 94 14.54 -7.76 -15.76
C LEU A 94 15.61 -7.20 -16.69
N LEU A 95 16.71 -7.93 -16.92
CA LEU A 95 17.78 -7.54 -17.84
C LEU A 95 17.28 -7.31 -19.26
N LEU A 96 16.40 -8.20 -19.76
CA LEU A 96 15.88 -8.12 -21.14
C LEU A 96 14.83 -7.01 -21.33
N LYS A 97 14.17 -6.55 -20.27
CA LYS A 97 13.07 -5.60 -20.39
C LYS A 97 13.39 -4.20 -19.87
N ALA A 98 14.18 -4.06 -18.79
CA ALA A 98 14.36 -2.79 -18.10
C ALA A 98 14.87 -1.66 -19.01
N HIS A 99 15.74 -1.95 -19.99
CA HIS A 99 16.27 -0.96 -20.92
C HIS A 99 15.20 -0.28 -21.79
N LYS A 100 14.03 -0.91 -21.96
CA LYS A 100 12.91 -0.41 -22.80
C LYS A 100 12.08 0.67 -22.12
N TYR A 101 12.23 0.84 -20.82
CA TYR A 101 11.43 1.75 -19.99
C TYR A 101 12.26 2.94 -19.53
N ASP A 102 11.59 4.00 -19.15
CA ASP A 102 12.22 5.25 -18.72
C ASP A 102 12.32 5.28 -17.18
N VAL A 103 11.33 4.69 -16.52
CA VAL A 103 11.25 4.60 -15.04
C VAL A 103 11.02 3.16 -14.60
N LEU A 104 11.76 2.71 -13.60
CA LEU A 104 11.52 1.46 -12.89
C LEU A 104 10.87 1.76 -11.54
N HIS A 105 9.60 1.41 -11.38
CA HIS A 105 8.88 1.54 -10.11
C HIS A 105 8.89 0.20 -9.36
N ILE A 106 9.68 0.13 -8.30
CA ILE A 106 10.09 -1.10 -7.64
C ILE A 106 9.39 -1.20 -6.29
N PHE A 107 8.44 -2.13 -6.13
CA PHE A 107 7.84 -2.46 -4.84
C PHE A 107 8.78 -3.33 -4.04
N SER A 108 8.99 -2.97 -2.77
CA SER A 108 9.96 -3.62 -1.91
C SER A 108 9.37 -4.04 -0.57
N ALA A 109 9.78 -5.22 -0.11
CA ALA A 109 9.70 -5.69 1.26
C ALA A 109 11.10 -5.66 1.89
N SER A 110 11.30 -6.38 3.01
CA SER A 110 12.58 -6.49 3.74
C SER A 110 13.34 -7.79 3.42
N TYR A 111 14.55 -7.92 3.92
CA TYR A 111 15.37 -9.12 3.99
C TYR A 111 15.62 -9.83 2.65
N TYR A 112 15.43 -11.14 2.59
CA TYR A 112 15.60 -11.93 1.37
C TYR A 112 14.70 -11.48 0.22
N SER A 113 13.50 -11.01 0.51
CA SER A 113 12.61 -10.45 -0.52
C SER A 113 13.22 -9.21 -1.16
N TYR A 114 13.81 -8.31 -0.36
CA TYR A 114 14.56 -7.16 -0.87
C TYR A 114 15.76 -7.61 -1.73
N MET A 115 16.59 -8.50 -1.18
CA MET A 115 17.83 -8.94 -1.81
C MET A 115 17.60 -9.64 -3.17
N LEU A 116 16.54 -10.43 -3.27
CA LEU A 116 16.27 -11.22 -4.49
C LEU A 116 15.44 -10.45 -5.53
N SER A 117 14.72 -9.39 -5.13
CA SER A 117 13.83 -8.66 -6.04
C SER A 117 14.17 -7.18 -6.20
N ALA A 118 14.09 -6.37 -5.16
CA ALA A 118 14.24 -4.92 -5.26
C ALA A 118 15.69 -4.49 -5.51
N MET A 119 16.64 -5.08 -4.79
CA MET A 119 18.07 -4.77 -4.96
C MET A 119 18.55 -4.99 -6.41
N PRO A 120 18.32 -6.15 -7.07
CA PRO A 120 18.70 -6.32 -8.46
C PRO A 120 18.01 -5.34 -9.40
N ALA A 121 16.75 -4.97 -9.13
CA ALA A 121 16.03 -3.99 -9.94
C ALA A 121 16.64 -2.59 -9.85
N VAL A 122 17.05 -2.16 -8.66
CA VAL A 122 17.76 -0.87 -8.46
C VAL A 122 19.10 -0.90 -9.19
N LEU A 123 19.91 -1.97 -9.03
CA LEU A 123 21.21 -2.10 -9.67
C LEU A 123 21.11 -2.11 -11.20
N VAL A 124 20.16 -2.87 -11.78
CA VAL A 124 19.92 -2.92 -13.22
C VAL A 124 19.42 -1.57 -13.73
N GLY A 125 18.52 -0.90 -12.98
CA GLY A 125 18.06 0.45 -13.30
C GLY A 125 19.23 1.42 -13.44
N LYS A 126 20.13 1.43 -12.46
CA LYS A 126 21.34 2.27 -12.51
C LYS A 126 22.28 1.90 -13.64
N ALA A 127 22.51 0.61 -13.87
CA ALA A 127 23.38 0.14 -14.96
C ALA A 127 22.85 0.57 -16.35
N TYR A 128 21.55 0.66 -16.51
CA TYR A 128 20.91 1.10 -17.76
C TYR A 128 20.60 2.62 -17.79
N GLY A 129 21.01 3.38 -16.78
CA GLY A 129 20.74 4.83 -16.68
C GLY A 129 19.24 5.15 -16.58
N LYS A 130 18.46 4.25 -15.95
CA LYS A 130 17.01 4.43 -15.76
C LYS A 130 16.72 5.06 -14.41
N LYS A 131 15.68 5.89 -14.34
CA LYS A 131 15.20 6.43 -13.07
C LYS A 131 14.53 5.32 -12.26
N THR A 132 14.82 5.28 -10.97
CA THR A 132 14.37 4.23 -10.07
C THR A 132 13.55 4.82 -8.92
N ILE A 133 12.31 4.39 -8.80
CA ILE A 133 11.42 4.69 -7.67
C ILE A 133 11.35 3.44 -6.80
N LEU A 134 11.94 3.50 -5.62
CA LEU A 134 11.86 2.41 -4.64
C LEU A 134 10.67 2.64 -3.71
N ASN A 135 9.61 1.88 -3.89
CA ASN A 135 8.40 1.92 -3.06
C ASN A 135 8.53 0.90 -1.92
N TYR A 136 9.09 1.35 -0.79
CA TYR A 136 9.40 0.49 0.34
C TYR A 136 8.21 0.36 1.29
N ARG A 137 7.78 -0.88 1.59
CA ARG A 137 6.49 -1.13 2.21
C ARG A 137 6.51 -2.03 3.45
N SER A 138 7.67 -2.51 3.88
CA SER A 138 7.77 -3.40 5.05
C SER A 138 7.70 -2.64 6.37
N GLY A 139 6.98 -3.19 7.34
CA GLY A 139 6.99 -2.72 8.73
C GLY A 139 8.33 -2.95 9.42
N GLU A 140 9.04 -4.00 9.05
CA GLU A 140 10.34 -4.40 9.63
C GLU A 140 11.51 -3.60 9.05
N ALA A 141 11.27 -2.35 8.62
CA ALA A 141 12.27 -1.50 7.99
C ALA A 141 13.46 -1.21 8.92
N GLU A 142 13.20 -0.98 10.22
CA GLU A 142 14.24 -0.64 11.19
C GLU A 142 15.28 -1.76 11.31
N ASP A 143 14.81 -2.97 11.58
CA ASP A 143 15.68 -4.14 11.67
C ASP A 143 16.42 -4.42 10.36
N HIS A 144 15.71 -4.31 9.21
CA HIS A 144 16.32 -4.51 7.90
C HIS A 144 17.43 -3.49 7.61
N LEU A 145 17.22 -2.21 7.91
CA LEU A 145 18.21 -1.17 7.67
C LEU A 145 19.41 -1.28 8.65
N GLN A 146 19.18 -1.72 9.86
CA GLN A 146 20.24 -1.92 10.86
C GLN A 146 21.09 -3.17 10.59
N ASN A 147 20.46 -4.27 10.27
CA ASN A 147 21.09 -5.59 10.33
C ASN A 147 21.50 -6.15 8.96
N TRP A 148 20.95 -5.60 7.83
CA TRP A 148 21.30 -6.10 6.50
C TRP A 148 22.31 -5.19 5.79
N ARG A 149 23.56 -5.67 5.73
CA ARG A 149 24.72 -4.93 5.20
C ARG A 149 24.55 -4.38 3.78
N THR A 150 23.72 -5.03 2.95
CA THR A 150 23.45 -4.63 1.57
C THR A 150 22.30 -3.63 1.43
N ALA A 151 21.47 -3.45 2.47
CA ALA A 151 20.25 -2.64 2.40
C ALA A 151 20.57 -1.15 2.17
N LEU A 152 21.26 -0.51 3.11
CA LEU A 152 21.57 0.92 3.04
C LEU A 152 22.31 1.32 1.76
N PRO A 153 23.41 0.65 1.35
CA PRO A 153 24.14 1.05 0.14
C PRO A 153 23.27 1.00 -1.11
N THR A 154 22.42 -0.01 -1.25
CA THR A 154 21.59 -0.18 -2.45
C THR A 154 20.35 0.67 -2.43
N ILE A 155 19.74 0.91 -1.27
CA ILE A 155 18.60 1.84 -1.13
C ILE A 155 19.04 3.28 -1.48
N ARG A 156 20.24 3.70 -1.06
CA ARG A 156 20.82 5.03 -1.42
C ARG A 156 21.02 5.23 -2.91
N MET A 157 21.09 4.15 -3.68
CA MET A 157 21.21 4.25 -5.15
C MET A 157 19.88 4.57 -5.83
N ALA A 158 18.74 4.35 -5.20
CA ALA A 158 17.45 4.72 -5.77
C ALA A 158 17.33 6.24 -5.91
N ASP A 159 16.74 6.71 -7.03
CA ASP A 159 16.57 8.16 -7.27
C ASP A 159 15.51 8.73 -6.34
N VAL A 160 14.44 7.97 -6.09
CA VAL A 160 13.37 8.34 -5.17
C VAL A 160 12.98 7.16 -4.31
N ILE A 161 12.80 7.40 -3.01
CA ILE A 161 12.27 6.44 -2.05
C ILE A 161 10.86 6.88 -1.67
N VAL A 162 9.87 6.04 -1.94
CA VAL A 162 8.47 6.24 -1.54
C VAL A 162 8.10 5.26 -0.45
N VAL A 163 7.38 5.75 0.56
CA VAL A 163 6.91 4.97 1.70
C VAL A 163 5.43 5.25 1.97
N PRO A 164 4.66 4.34 2.59
CA PRO A 164 3.22 4.52 2.76
C PRO A 164 2.80 5.40 3.96
N SER A 165 3.73 5.84 4.81
CA SER A 165 3.39 6.58 6.02
C SER A 165 4.52 7.51 6.48
N GLY A 166 4.16 8.54 7.27
CA GLY A 166 5.12 9.42 7.94
C GLY A 166 6.05 8.69 8.90
N TYR A 167 5.60 7.61 9.52
CA TYR A 167 6.43 6.74 10.36
C TYR A 167 7.69 6.25 9.62
N LEU A 168 7.52 5.74 8.40
CA LEU A 168 8.69 5.30 7.63
C LEU A 168 9.53 6.47 7.12
N VAL A 169 8.97 7.66 6.89
CA VAL A 169 9.78 8.86 6.56
C VAL A 169 10.72 9.17 7.71
N GLU A 170 10.22 9.23 8.93
CA GLU A 170 11.02 9.50 10.13
C GLU A 170 12.04 8.38 10.38
N LEU A 171 11.64 7.13 10.21
CA LEU A 171 12.53 5.99 10.34
C LEU A 171 13.70 6.07 9.35
N PHE A 172 13.42 6.32 8.07
CA PHE A 172 14.43 6.41 7.01
C PHE A 172 15.38 7.60 7.25
N ALA A 173 14.85 8.71 7.78
CA ALA A 173 15.68 9.87 8.13
C ALA A 173 16.74 9.55 9.20
N ARG A 174 16.50 8.62 10.13
CA ARG A 174 17.51 8.16 11.10
C ARG A 174 18.72 7.46 10.45
N PHE A 175 18.59 7.04 9.19
CA PHE A 175 19.64 6.39 8.39
C PHE A 175 20.17 7.29 7.27
N ASP A 176 19.93 8.61 7.34
CA ASP A 176 20.28 9.59 6.30
C ASP A 176 19.67 9.25 4.92
N LEU A 177 18.48 8.70 4.91
CA LEU A 177 17.71 8.41 3.71
C LEU A 177 16.52 9.37 3.61
N ARG A 178 16.41 10.06 2.46
CA ARG A 178 15.27 10.93 2.18
C ARG A 178 14.15 10.10 1.55
N ALA A 179 13.10 9.84 2.30
CA ALA A 179 11.90 9.17 1.83
C ALA A 179 10.73 10.15 1.72
N ARG A 180 9.82 9.90 0.78
CA ARG A 180 8.59 10.66 0.58
C ARG A 180 7.39 9.78 0.93
N ALA A 181 6.48 10.28 1.75
CA ALA A 181 5.23 9.57 2.03
C ALA A 181 4.24 9.76 0.89
N ILE A 182 3.72 8.65 0.34
CA ILE A 182 2.52 8.61 -0.50
C ILE A 182 1.64 7.49 0.02
N PHE A 183 0.44 7.84 0.47
CA PHE A 183 -0.46 6.90 1.12
C PHE A 183 -0.91 5.75 0.22
N ASN A 184 -1.27 4.65 0.85
CA ASN A 184 -1.95 3.54 0.18
C ASN A 184 -3.28 3.99 -0.38
N ILE A 185 -3.59 3.57 -1.60
CA ILE A 185 -4.89 3.80 -2.21
C ILE A 185 -5.91 2.83 -1.60
N VAL A 186 -7.05 3.38 -1.16
CA VAL A 186 -8.20 2.59 -0.74
C VAL A 186 -9.39 2.95 -1.63
N GLU A 187 -10.06 1.95 -2.17
CA GLU A 187 -11.24 2.08 -3.02
C GLU A 187 -12.46 2.34 -2.14
N LEU A 188 -12.61 3.58 -1.68
CA LEU A 188 -13.62 3.96 -0.69
C LEU A 188 -15.05 3.68 -1.14
N ASP A 189 -15.32 3.77 -2.43
CA ASP A 189 -16.66 3.57 -3.03
C ASP A 189 -17.17 2.12 -2.92
N ARG A 190 -16.26 1.19 -2.62
CA ARG A 190 -16.63 -0.22 -2.35
C ARG A 190 -17.27 -0.42 -0.98
N PHE A 191 -17.07 0.53 -0.06
CA PHE A 191 -17.52 0.44 1.32
C PHE A 191 -18.65 1.42 1.58
N SER A 192 -19.88 0.89 1.67
CA SER A 192 -21.03 1.69 2.03
C SER A 192 -20.95 2.08 3.51
N PHE A 193 -21.04 3.38 3.78
CA PHE A 193 -21.13 3.86 5.14
C PHE A 193 -22.46 3.40 5.77
N ARG A 194 -22.36 2.68 6.88
CA ARG A 194 -23.53 2.29 7.67
C ARG A 194 -23.43 2.92 9.04
N GLU A 195 -24.42 3.74 9.41
CA GLU A 195 -24.57 4.20 10.77
C GLU A 195 -25.04 3.03 11.65
N ARG A 196 -24.28 2.75 12.71
CA ARG A 196 -24.53 1.67 13.66
C ARG A 196 -25.18 2.22 14.92
N ARG A 197 -26.51 2.31 14.89
CA ARG A 197 -27.32 2.82 16.00
C ARG A 197 -28.54 1.94 16.26
N PRO A 198 -28.65 1.24 17.39
CA PRO A 198 -27.63 1.09 18.44
C PRO A 198 -26.44 0.25 17.99
N LEU A 199 -25.25 0.50 18.56
CA LEU A 199 -24.08 -0.31 18.38
C LEU A 199 -24.30 -1.65 19.12
N ARG A 200 -24.17 -2.77 18.41
CA ARG A 200 -24.33 -4.11 18.95
C ARG A 200 -22.97 -4.70 19.33
N PRO A 201 -22.89 -5.63 20.29
CA PRO A 201 -21.64 -6.28 20.66
C PRO A 201 -21.19 -7.34 19.62
N VAL A 202 -21.11 -6.93 18.34
CA VAL A 202 -20.69 -7.76 17.20
C VAL A 202 -19.33 -7.32 16.71
N PHE A 203 -18.31 -8.10 17.02
CA PHE A 203 -16.91 -7.76 16.80
C PHE A 203 -16.31 -8.49 15.59
N LEU A 204 -15.35 -7.84 14.99
CA LEU A 204 -14.56 -8.37 13.87
C LEU A 204 -13.08 -8.09 14.07
N THR A 205 -12.23 -9.04 13.77
CA THR A 205 -10.82 -8.85 13.46
C THR A 205 -10.47 -9.53 12.14
N SER A 206 -9.73 -8.84 11.27
CA SER A 206 -9.35 -9.36 9.95
C SER A 206 -7.87 -9.15 9.69
N ARG A 207 -7.05 -10.08 10.17
CA ARG A 207 -5.58 -10.04 10.09
C ARG A 207 -5.03 -11.43 9.75
N LEU A 208 -3.81 -11.47 9.20
CA LEU A 208 -3.08 -12.73 9.14
C LEU A 208 -2.87 -13.26 10.56
N LEU A 209 -2.99 -14.59 10.72
CA LEU A 209 -2.79 -15.24 12.01
C LEU A 209 -1.30 -15.55 12.22
N GLU A 210 -0.54 -14.47 12.40
CA GLU A 210 0.91 -14.45 12.59
C GLU A 210 1.26 -13.58 13.82
N PRO A 211 2.44 -13.79 14.46
CA PRO A 211 2.80 -13.11 15.72
C PRO A 211 2.66 -11.60 15.65
N LEU A 212 3.09 -11.00 14.55
CA LEU A 212 3.11 -9.55 14.33
C LEU A 212 1.72 -8.88 14.49
N TYR A 213 0.66 -9.62 14.19
CA TYR A 213 -0.72 -9.09 14.26
C TYR A 213 -1.40 -9.34 15.59
N ASN A 214 -0.78 -10.09 16.48
CA ASN A 214 -1.16 -10.28 17.89
C ASN A 214 -2.67 -10.52 18.12
N VAL A 215 -3.25 -11.41 17.32
CA VAL A 215 -4.68 -11.77 17.44
C VAL A 215 -4.99 -12.36 18.82
N GLY A 216 -3.99 -12.96 19.49
CA GLY A 216 -4.12 -13.43 20.87
C GLY A 216 -4.50 -12.32 21.86
N CYS A 217 -3.98 -11.10 21.67
CA CYS A 217 -4.41 -9.93 22.47
C CYS A 217 -5.89 -9.60 22.24
N VAL A 218 -6.38 -9.68 21.00
CA VAL A 218 -7.82 -9.49 20.68
C VAL A 218 -8.67 -10.54 21.39
N LEU A 219 -8.26 -11.83 21.38
CA LEU A 219 -9.00 -12.90 22.05
C LEU A 219 -9.08 -12.68 23.57
N ARG A 220 -7.97 -12.27 24.21
CA ARG A 220 -7.94 -11.94 25.64
C ARG A 220 -8.82 -10.73 25.97
N ALA A 221 -8.80 -9.69 25.13
CA ALA A 221 -9.69 -8.54 25.29
C ALA A 221 -11.15 -8.96 25.14
N PHE A 222 -11.46 -9.81 24.16
CA PHE A 222 -12.81 -10.30 23.93
C PHE A 222 -13.34 -11.14 25.11
N ALA A 223 -12.48 -11.90 25.81
CA ALA A 223 -12.86 -12.60 27.04
C ALA A 223 -13.34 -11.64 28.14
N LEU A 224 -12.73 -10.46 28.24
CA LEU A 224 -13.17 -9.42 29.20
C LEU A 224 -14.48 -8.76 28.74
N ILE A 225 -14.62 -8.47 27.45
CA ILE A 225 -15.84 -7.92 26.87
C ILE A 225 -17.02 -8.87 27.12
N GLN A 226 -16.82 -10.18 26.90
CA GLN A 226 -17.85 -11.19 27.06
C GLN A 226 -18.35 -11.34 28.51
N LYS A 227 -17.52 -11.00 29.52
CA LYS A 227 -17.97 -10.94 30.91
C LYS A 227 -19.02 -9.85 31.12
N ARG A 228 -18.92 -8.74 30.39
CA ARG A 228 -19.84 -7.59 30.48
C ARG A 228 -21.04 -7.75 29.54
N PHE A 229 -20.81 -8.34 28.36
CA PHE A 229 -21.80 -8.59 27.30
C PHE A 229 -21.78 -10.06 26.90
N PRO A 230 -22.49 -10.95 27.64
CA PRO A 230 -22.45 -12.40 27.41
C PRO A 230 -22.89 -12.83 25.99
N GLU A 231 -23.72 -12.03 25.33
CA GLU A 231 -24.19 -12.20 23.95
C GLU A 231 -23.18 -11.76 22.89
N ALA A 232 -22.08 -11.12 23.29
CA ALA A 232 -21.06 -10.62 22.36
C ALA A 232 -20.54 -11.74 21.45
N SER A 233 -20.35 -11.41 20.19
CA SER A 233 -19.79 -12.31 19.19
C SER A 233 -18.54 -11.73 18.53
N LEU A 234 -17.59 -12.61 18.18
CA LEU A 234 -16.34 -12.25 17.51
C LEU A 234 -16.14 -13.11 16.26
N THR A 235 -15.98 -12.46 15.12
CA THR A 235 -15.50 -13.09 13.90
C THR A 235 -14.01 -12.85 13.74
N VAL A 236 -13.23 -13.93 13.64
CA VAL A 236 -11.79 -13.89 13.34
C VAL A 236 -11.60 -14.31 11.88
N ALA A 237 -11.26 -13.34 11.04
CA ALA A 237 -11.03 -13.53 9.61
C ALA A 237 -9.54 -13.46 9.30
N GLY A 238 -8.98 -14.48 8.69
CA GLY A 238 -7.59 -14.56 8.32
C GLY A 238 -7.04 -15.98 8.36
N GLU A 239 -5.88 -16.13 7.74
CA GLU A 239 -5.13 -17.38 7.74
C GLU A 239 -3.70 -17.10 8.26
N GLY A 240 -3.05 -18.13 8.76
CA GLY A 240 -1.69 -18.09 9.25
C GLY A 240 -1.34 -19.30 10.08
N PHE A 241 -0.07 -19.47 10.37
CA PHE A 241 0.42 -20.67 11.07
C PHE A 241 0.02 -20.73 12.55
N LEU A 242 -0.39 -19.58 13.14
CA LEU A 242 -0.87 -19.53 14.53
C LEU A 242 -2.35 -19.94 14.67
N ARG A 243 -3.05 -20.34 13.59
CA ARG A 243 -4.48 -20.60 13.64
C ARG A 243 -4.84 -21.62 14.74
N ALA A 244 -4.17 -22.75 14.79
CA ALA A 244 -4.45 -23.80 15.77
C ALA A 244 -4.22 -23.31 17.21
N GLU A 245 -3.12 -22.61 17.46
CA GLU A 245 -2.79 -22.02 18.76
C GLU A 245 -3.83 -20.97 19.20
N LEU A 246 -4.33 -20.15 18.29
CA LEU A 246 -5.36 -19.15 18.58
C LEU A 246 -6.73 -19.78 18.83
N GLU A 247 -7.08 -20.86 18.13
CA GLU A 247 -8.29 -21.64 18.40
C GLU A 247 -8.21 -22.35 19.76
N ASP A 248 -7.01 -22.84 20.16
CA ASP A 248 -6.75 -23.40 21.49
C ASP A 248 -6.89 -22.34 22.58
N LEU A 249 -6.27 -21.16 22.38
CA LEU A 249 -6.41 -20.03 23.30
C LEU A 249 -7.87 -19.60 23.46
N ALA A 250 -8.66 -19.58 22.41
CA ALA A 250 -10.09 -19.26 22.48
C ALA A 250 -10.86 -20.28 23.35
N ARG A 251 -10.50 -21.57 23.28
CA ARG A 251 -11.07 -22.64 24.14
C ARG A 251 -10.64 -22.49 25.59
N GLU A 252 -9.36 -22.21 25.86
CA GLU A 252 -8.82 -21.95 27.20
C GLU A 252 -9.50 -20.76 27.88
N LEU A 253 -9.75 -19.70 27.12
CA LEU A 253 -10.45 -18.51 27.58
C LEU A 253 -11.97 -18.70 27.70
N HIS A 254 -12.48 -19.87 27.37
CA HIS A 254 -13.91 -20.19 27.36
C HIS A 254 -14.76 -19.21 26.52
N LEU A 255 -14.22 -18.76 25.38
CA LEU A 255 -14.93 -17.82 24.52
C LEU A 255 -16.14 -18.46 23.87
N ARG A 256 -17.28 -17.78 24.00
CA ARG A 256 -18.53 -18.14 23.31
C ARG A 256 -18.67 -17.28 22.06
N HIS A 257 -19.45 -17.77 21.08
CA HIS A 257 -19.76 -17.02 19.86
C HIS A 257 -18.52 -16.47 19.12
N THR A 258 -17.39 -17.19 19.20
CA THR A 258 -16.17 -16.87 18.47
C THR A 258 -16.03 -17.80 17.28
N THR A 259 -15.89 -17.21 16.08
CA THR A 259 -15.84 -18.00 14.82
C THR A 259 -14.58 -17.64 14.02
N PHE A 260 -13.74 -18.64 13.70
CA PHE A 260 -12.61 -18.52 12.81
C PHE A 260 -13.01 -18.90 11.38
N ILE A 261 -13.17 -17.92 10.49
CA ILE A 261 -13.70 -18.12 9.13
C ILE A 261 -12.63 -18.33 8.05
N GLY A 262 -11.34 -18.26 8.41
CA GLY A 262 -10.25 -18.35 7.43
C GLY A 262 -10.08 -17.08 6.60
N GLY A 263 -9.38 -17.21 5.47
CA GLY A 263 -9.13 -16.09 4.55
C GLY A 263 -10.42 -15.66 3.85
N VAL A 264 -10.63 -14.36 3.76
CA VAL A 264 -11.77 -13.75 3.07
C VAL A 264 -11.35 -13.16 1.75
N ALA A 265 -12.07 -13.51 0.68
CA ALA A 265 -11.85 -12.95 -0.64
C ALA A 265 -12.11 -11.44 -0.65
N PHE A 266 -11.32 -10.69 -1.42
CA PHE A 266 -11.35 -9.24 -1.40
C PHE A 266 -12.72 -8.63 -1.75
N ASP A 267 -13.45 -9.25 -2.68
CA ASP A 267 -14.79 -8.84 -3.07
C ASP A 267 -15.84 -9.04 -1.96
N LYS A 268 -15.55 -9.88 -0.96
CA LYS A 268 -16.41 -10.14 0.20
C LYS A 268 -16.10 -9.27 1.42
N MET A 269 -14.97 -8.56 1.42
CA MET A 269 -14.57 -7.69 2.53
C MET A 269 -15.62 -6.62 2.88
N PRO A 270 -16.26 -5.92 1.92
CA PRO A 270 -17.30 -4.95 2.25
C PRO A 270 -18.45 -5.55 3.06
N GLN A 271 -18.94 -6.74 2.65
CA GLN A 271 -20.01 -7.45 3.37
C GLN A 271 -19.57 -7.87 4.78
N MET A 272 -18.31 -8.28 4.94
CA MET A 272 -17.76 -8.65 6.23
C MET A 272 -17.70 -7.46 7.18
N TYR A 273 -17.22 -6.29 6.72
CA TYR A 273 -17.22 -5.08 7.55
C TYR A 273 -18.65 -4.59 7.86
N ASP A 274 -19.59 -4.77 6.92
CA ASP A 274 -20.99 -4.42 7.17
C ASP A 274 -21.66 -5.33 8.20
N SER A 275 -21.24 -6.58 8.31
CA SER A 275 -21.81 -7.54 9.29
C SER A 275 -21.42 -7.27 10.74
N ALA A 276 -20.36 -6.49 10.98
CA ALA A 276 -19.84 -6.17 12.31
C ALA A 276 -20.19 -4.74 12.75
N ASP A 277 -20.09 -4.50 14.05
CA ASP A 277 -20.35 -3.19 14.63
C ASP A 277 -19.10 -2.55 15.27
N ILE A 278 -18.08 -3.34 15.65
CA ILE A 278 -16.77 -2.84 16.14
C ILE A 278 -15.65 -3.69 15.53
N TYR A 279 -14.59 -3.03 15.08
CA TYR A 279 -13.37 -3.68 14.60
C TYR A 279 -12.26 -3.62 15.63
N LEU A 280 -11.65 -4.76 15.94
CA LEU A 280 -10.53 -4.89 16.87
C LEU A 280 -9.27 -5.30 16.14
N THR A 281 -8.15 -4.62 16.39
CA THR A 281 -6.83 -5.02 15.88
C THR A 281 -5.74 -4.65 16.87
N ALA A 282 -4.88 -5.62 17.19
CA ALA A 282 -3.84 -5.50 18.23
C ALA A 282 -2.43 -5.62 17.69
N THR A 283 -2.22 -5.26 16.43
CA THR A 283 -0.91 -5.41 15.78
C THR A 283 0.23 -4.75 16.56
N ASP A 284 1.39 -5.40 16.59
CA ASP A 284 2.59 -4.88 17.25
C ASP A 284 3.44 -4.02 16.33
N LEU A 285 3.26 -4.17 15.01
CA LEU A 285 3.93 -3.37 13.98
C LEU A 285 3.12 -3.37 12.69
N ASP A 286 2.80 -2.18 12.21
CA ASP A 286 2.20 -1.98 10.88
C ASP A 286 2.61 -0.60 10.34
N ASN A 287 2.61 -0.42 9.01
CA ASN A 287 2.90 0.88 8.40
C ASN A 287 1.63 1.65 8.07
N MET A 288 0.74 1.00 7.29
CA MET A 288 -0.52 1.57 6.86
C MET A 288 -1.50 0.42 6.56
N PRO A 289 -2.16 -0.13 7.59
CA PRO A 289 -3.11 -1.22 7.43
C PRO A 289 -4.36 -0.76 6.67
N SER A 290 -4.53 -1.26 5.44
CA SER A 290 -5.72 -0.94 4.62
C SER A 290 -7.02 -1.33 5.31
N SER A 291 -7.01 -2.41 6.12
CA SER A 291 -8.19 -2.84 6.88
C SER A 291 -8.74 -1.78 7.82
N ILE A 292 -7.87 -0.99 8.47
CA ILE A 292 -8.34 0.14 9.29
C ILE A 292 -9.05 1.16 8.41
N VAL A 293 -8.42 1.60 7.31
CA VAL A 293 -9.03 2.61 6.41
C VAL A 293 -10.34 2.10 5.78
N GLU A 294 -10.40 0.81 5.43
CA GLU A 294 -11.61 0.15 4.93
C GLU A 294 -12.74 0.15 5.98
N CYS A 295 -12.40 -0.08 7.26
CA CYS A 295 -13.34 0.03 8.39
C CYS A 295 -13.85 1.48 8.56
N LEU A 296 -12.93 2.48 8.51
CA LEU A 296 -13.33 3.89 8.58
C LEU A 296 -14.32 4.24 7.45
N ALA A 297 -14.04 3.76 6.24
CA ALA A 297 -14.92 3.97 5.08
C ALA A 297 -16.30 3.31 5.26
N ALA A 298 -16.37 2.14 5.89
CA ALA A 298 -17.60 1.43 6.20
C ALA A 298 -18.38 2.01 7.40
N GLY A 299 -17.84 3.04 8.07
CA GLY A 299 -18.40 3.58 9.32
C GLY A 299 -18.31 2.60 10.49
N LEU A 300 -17.34 1.67 10.47
CA LEU A 300 -17.10 0.69 11.52
C LEU A 300 -16.12 1.26 12.54
N PRO A 301 -16.55 1.57 13.78
CA PRO A 301 -15.66 2.02 14.83
C PRO A 301 -14.50 1.06 15.06
N VAL A 302 -13.30 1.62 15.22
CA VAL A 302 -12.05 0.85 15.32
C VAL A 302 -11.42 1.02 16.68
N VAL A 303 -11.04 -0.08 17.32
CA VAL A 303 -10.09 -0.11 18.43
C VAL A 303 -8.79 -0.71 17.94
N THR A 304 -7.69 0.03 18.05
CA THR A 304 -6.40 -0.34 17.50
C THR A 304 -5.25 -0.01 18.46
N THR A 305 -4.07 -0.55 18.19
CA THR A 305 -2.85 -0.20 18.90
C THR A 305 -2.14 1.01 18.29
N ASP A 306 -1.25 1.64 19.05
CA ASP A 306 -0.36 2.73 18.62
C ASP A 306 0.87 2.25 17.83
N ALA A 307 0.77 1.12 17.16
CA ALA A 307 1.89 0.45 16.51
C ALA A 307 2.33 1.14 15.20
N GLY A 308 3.62 1.42 15.09
CA GLY A 308 4.28 1.86 13.85
C GLY A 308 3.62 3.06 13.20
N GLY A 309 3.10 2.87 11.99
CA GLY A 309 2.46 3.93 11.20
C GLY A 309 0.98 4.19 11.53
N ILE A 310 0.36 3.45 12.43
CA ILE A 310 -1.06 3.62 12.76
C ILE A 310 -1.37 5.04 13.27
N PRO A 311 -0.58 5.66 14.17
CA PRO A 311 -0.81 7.04 14.62
C PRO A 311 -0.72 8.10 13.52
N TYR A 312 -0.14 7.78 12.36
CA TYR A 312 -0.06 8.67 11.20
C TYR A 312 -1.30 8.58 10.29
N ILE A 313 -2.14 7.57 10.48
CA ILE A 313 -3.34 7.34 9.66
C ILE A 313 -4.65 7.51 10.42
N VAL A 314 -4.64 7.43 11.74
CA VAL A 314 -5.82 7.63 12.61
C VAL A 314 -5.44 8.42 13.86
N THR A 315 -6.43 9.11 14.45
CA THR A 315 -6.27 9.94 15.65
C THR A 315 -7.13 9.39 16.78
N HIS A 316 -6.53 9.20 17.96
CA HIS A 316 -7.23 8.72 19.15
C HIS A 316 -8.40 9.65 19.53
N GLU A 317 -9.56 9.07 19.89
CA GLU A 317 -10.83 9.74 20.26
C GLU A 317 -11.47 10.60 19.15
N GLU A 318 -10.82 10.72 18.00
CA GLU A 318 -11.33 11.44 16.84
C GLU A 318 -11.80 10.51 15.74
N THR A 319 -10.95 9.55 15.31
CA THR A 319 -11.24 8.61 14.21
C THR A 319 -11.17 7.15 14.65
N CYS A 320 -10.66 6.86 15.82
CA CYS A 320 -10.58 5.53 16.44
C CYS A 320 -10.39 5.64 17.95
N LEU A 321 -10.46 4.51 18.66
CA LEU A 321 -9.86 4.41 19.99
C LEU A 321 -8.52 3.68 19.88
N MET A 322 -7.46 4.36 20.26
CA MET A 322 -6.09 3.85 20.21
C MET A 322 -5.62 3.47 21.61
N ILE A 323 -4.95 2.33 21.72
CA ILE A 323 -4.46 1.78 22.98
C ILE A 323 -2.96 1.43 22.86
N PRO A 324 -2.23 1.28 23.96
CA PRO A 324 -0.88 0.76 23.95
C PRO A 324 -0.81 -0.68 23.38
N ARG A 325 0.30 -1.04 22.74
CA ARG A 325 0.55 -2.40 22.27
C ARG A 325 0.50 -3.41 23.41
N ASN A 326 0.06 -4.63 23.12
CA ASN A 326 -0.02 -5.75 24.08
C ASN A 326 -0.94 -5.52 25.29
N ASP A 327 -1.78 -4.49 25.29
CA ASP A 327 -2.70 -4.18 26.39
C ASP A 327 -4.13 -4.62 26.06
N HIS A 328 -4.44 -5.90 26.30
CA HIS A 328 -5.78 -6.44 26.09
C HIS A 328 -6.81 -5.88 27.09
N ASN A 329 -6.39 -5.39 28.28
CA ASN A 329 -7.31 -4.75 29.23
C ASN A 329 -7.80 -3.43 28.67
N ARG A 330 -6.89 -2.56 28.21
CA ARG A 330 -7.24 -1.29 27.58
C ARG A 330 -8.05 -1.49 26.30
N MET A 331 -7.78 -2.54 25.54
CA MET A 331 -8.59 -2.88 24.35
C MET A 331 -10.02 -3.22 24.74
N ALA A 332 -10.22 -4.02 25.78
CA ALA A 332 -11.55 -4.35 26.30
C ALA A 332 -12.28 -3.10 26.84
N GLU A 333 -11.60 -2.28 27.65
CA GLU A 333 -12.16 -1.02 28.16
C GLU A 333 -12.61 -0.09 27.02
N ALA A 334 -11.78 0.09 26.00
CA ALA A 334 -12.10 0.91 24.84
C ALA A 334 -13.30 0.37 24.04
N ALA A 335 -13.37 -0.95 23.85
CA ALA A 335 -14.49 -1.58 23.16
C ALA A 335 -15.80 -1.48 23.95
N ILE A 336 -15.75 -1.68 25.27
CA ILE A 336 -16.89 -1.50 26.18
C ILE A 336 -17.36 -0.05 26.17
N ARG A 337 -16.44 0.91 26.21
CA ARG A 337 -16.76 2.34 26.13
C ARG A 337 -17.54 2.70 24.85
N LEU A 338 -17.16 2.12 23.70
CA LEU A 338 -17.92 2.33 22.46
C LEU A 338 -19.34 1.78 22.54
N LEU A 339 -19.54 0.63 23.19
CA LEU A 339 -20.86 0.03 23.36
C LEU A 339 -21.75 0.83 24.33
N GLU A 340 -21.17 1.39 25.38
CA GLU A 340 -21.90 2.13 26.43
C GLU A 340 -22.11 3.60 26.05
N ASP A 341 -21.21 4.22 25.23
CA ASP A 341 -21.29 5.60 24.76
C ASP A 341 -21.58 5.65 23.25
N GLN A 342 -22.86 5.57 22.89
CA GLN A 342 -23.34 5.59 21.51
C GLN A 342 -23.03 6.91 20.79
N GLU A 343 -22.96 8.03 21.51
CA GLU A 343 -22.63 9.34 20.93
C GLU A 343 -21.15 9.42 20.56
N LEU A 344 -20.26 8.90 21.42
CA LEU A 344 -18.84 8.76 21.10
C LEU A 344 -18.63 7.89 19.87
N ALA A 345 -19.29 6.72 19.82
CA ALA A 345 -19.16 5.79 18.71
C ALA A 345 -19.63 6.40 17.38
N SER A 346 -20.78 7.08 17.38
CA SER A 346 -21.30 7.78 16.18
C SER A 346 -20.37 8.90 15.75
N ARG A 347 -19.91 9.74 16.68
CA ARG A 347 -18.98 10.84 16.38
C ARG A 347 -17.68 10.33 15.76
N ILE A 348 -17.08 9.28 16.33
CA ILE A 348 -15.87 8.64 15.79
C ILE A 348 -16.12 8.10 14.40
N ALA A 349 -17.23 7.40 14.16
CA ALA A 349 -17.54 6.82 12.85
C ALA A 349 -17.69 7.89 11.75
N HIS A 350 -18.38 9.00 12.05
CA HIS A 350 -18.54 10.11 11.10
C HIS A 350 -17.22 10.84 10.82
N SER A 351 -16.46 11.18 11.85
CA SER A 351 -15.14 11.81 11.71
C SER A 351 -14.19 10.91 10.93
N ALA A 352 -14.19 9.61 11.20
CA ALA A 352 -13.40 8.61 10.50
C ALA A 352 -13.76 8.53 9.01
N ARG A 353 -15.05 8.59 8.65
CA ARG A 353 -15.51 8.60 7.25
C ARG A 353 -14.97 9.79 6.47
N GLU A 354 -15.02 10.99 7.04
CA GLU A 354 -14.45 12.18 6.42
C GLU A 354 -12.93 12.06 6.28
N HIS A 355 -12.28 11.63 7.35
CA HIS A 355 -10.84 11.49 7.39
C HIS A 355 -10.28 10.47 6.37
N CYS A 356 -11.01 9.38 6.07
CA CYS A 356 -10.52 8.36 5.14
C CYS A 356 -10.45 8.83 3.69
N ARG A 357 -11.08 9.97 3.32
CA ARG A 357 -11.02 10.54 1.96
C ARG A 357 -9.60 10.84 1.50
N LYS A 358 -8.70 11.18 2.43
CA LYS A 358 -7.28 11.43 2.12
C LYS A 358 -6.53 10.22 1.53
N PHE A 359 -7.10 9.01 1.64
CA PHE A 359 -6.55 7.77 1.11
C PHE A 359 -7.19 7.34 -0.22
N SER A 360 -8.07 8.18 -0.80
CA SER A 360 -8.65 7.93 -2.13
C SER A 360 -7.63 8.23 -3.24
N TRP A 361 -7.85 7.63 -4.43
CA TRP A 361 -7.06 7.96 -5.61
C TRP A 361 -7.13 9.45 -5.95
N ALA A 362 -8.32 10.05 -5.91
CA ALA A 362 -8.52 11.47 -6.20
C ALA A 362 -7.59 12.40 -5.38
N THR A 363 -7.25 12.00 -4.15
CA THR A 363 -6.35 12.78 -3.29
C THR A 363 -4.88 12.49 -3.57
N VAL A 364 -4.49 11.22 -3.74
CA VAL A 364 -3.07 10.85 -3.89
C VAL A 364 -2.57 10.88 -5.34
N GLN A 365 -3.48 11.02 -6.32
CA GLN A 365 -3.17 11.03 -7.76
C GLN A 365 -2.10 12.07 -8.12
N SER A 366 -2.31 13.31 -7.68
CA SER A 366 -1.39 14.41 -8.01
C SER A 366 0.03 14.14 -7.49
N GLU A 367 0.18 13.51 -6.33
CA GLU A 367 1.49 13.16 -5.78
C GLU A 367 2.21 12.12 -6.63
N TRP A 368 1.49 11.10 -7.11
CA TRP A 368 2.04 10.09 -8.01
C TRP A 368 2.38 10.67 -9.38
N LEU A 369 1.48 11.45 -9.98
CA LEU A 369 1.72 12.05 -11.31
C LEU A 369 2.88 13.03 -11.28
N ASN A 370 2.95 13.90 -10.27
CA ASN A 370 4.08 14.82 -10.08
C ASN A 370 5.40 14.07 -9.90
N LEU A 371 5.38 12.93 -9.19
CA LEU A 371 6.56 12.10 -9.03
C LEU A 371 7.07 11.56 -10.37
N TYR A 372 6.18 11.04 -11.22
CA TYR A 372 6.59 10.54 -12.55
C TYR A 372 7.02 11.67 -13.48
N GLN A 373 6.32 12.80 -13.48
CA GLN A 373 6.64 13.95 -14.33
C GLN A 373 7.97 14.60 -13.97
N SER A 374 8.28 14.78 -12.69
CA SER A 374 9.58 15.30 -12.25
C SER A 374 10.73 14.41 -12.74
N GLN A 375 10.55 13.09 -12.71
CA GLN A 375 11.52 12.14 -13.24
C GLN A 375 11.66 12.20 -14.77
N ALA A 376 10.59 12.55 -15.49
CA ALA A 376 10.63 12.76 -16.94
C ALA A 376 11.42 14.02 -17.34
N HIS A 377 11.24 15.13 -16.62
CA HIS A 377 11.97 16.38 -16.87
C HIS A 377 13.47 16.22 -16.62
N GLU A 378 13.86 15.60 -15.49
CA GLU A 378 15.27 15.33 -15.19
C GLU A 378 15.92 14.45 -16.29
N ASN A 379 15.22 13.44 -16.81
CA ASN A 379 15.71 12.61 -17.91
C ASN A 379 15.93 13.41 -19.21
N ALA A 380 14.99 14.33 -19.52
CA ALA A 380 15.08 15.14 -20.74
C ALA A 380 16.25 16.14 -20.67
N GLU A 381 16.54 16.69 -19.50
CA GLU A 381 17.69 17.58 -19.28
C GLU A 381 19.02 16.82 -19.36
N GLU A 382 19.13 15.64 -18.70
CA GLU A 382 20.34 14.81 -18.77
C GLU A 382 20.63 14.34 -20.22
N HIS A 383 19.60 14.01 -21.01
CA HIS A 383 19.78 13.65 -22.44
C HIS A 383 20.29 14.86 -23.25
N ARG A 384 19.75 16.05 -23.08
CA ARG A 384 20.23 17.26 -23.77
C ARG A 384 21.68 17.57 -23.41
N TYR A 385 22.07 17.47 -22.14
CA TYR A 385 23.47 17.69 -21.74
C TYR A 385 24.43 16.67 -22.35
N ARG A 386 24.03 15.41 -22.49
CA ARG A 386 24.85 14.37 -23.13
C ARG A 386 24.98 14.58 -24.63
N GLU A 387 23.92 15.00 -25.32
CA GLU A 387 23.96 15.33 -26.76
C GLU A 387 24.79 16.58 -27.06
N ASP A 388 24.68 17.63 -26.26
CA ASP A 388 25.50 18.84 -26.39
C ASP A 388 26.97 18.58 -26.04
N GLY A 389 27.25 17.76 -25.02
CA GLY A 389 28.61 17.34 -24.68
C GLY A 389 29.28 16.50 -25.77
N SER A 390 28.51 15.63 -26.44
CA SER A 390 29.02 14.83 -27.57
C SER A 390 29.26 15.67 -28.81
N ARG A 391 28.44 16.68 -29.10
CA ARG A 391 28.63 17.62 -30.20
C ARG A 391 29.85 18.53 -30.02
N LYS A 392 30.12 18.96 -28.79
CA LYS A 392 31.34 19.77 -28.50
C LYS A 392 32.64 18.98 -28.64
N ASN A 393 32.62 17.69 -28.34
CA ASN A 393 33.78 16.80 -28.54
C ASN A 393 33.97 16.35 -30.00
N ALA A 394 32.94 16.42 -30.83
CA ALA A 394 33.03 16.09 -32.27
C ALA A 394 33.53 17.28 -33.14
N VAL A 395 33.45 18.52 -32.62
CA VAL A 395 33.89 19.74 -33.35
C VAL A 395 35.35 20.17 -32.97
N GLY A 396 35.97 19.43 -32.04
CA GLY A 396 37.34 19.70 -31.57
C GLY A 396 38.46 18.84 -32.22
N VAL A 397 38.15 18.12 -33.31
CA VAL A 397 39.14 17.33 -34.06
C VAL A 397 39.04 17.71 -35.53
N GLU A 398 39.54 18.90 -35.89
CA GLU A 398 40.01 19.31 -37.18
C GLU A 398 41.32 20.07 -37.04
#